data_6826bd5dbb21f18023ee6eb87070b3e9
#
_entry.id   6826bd5dbb21f18023ee6eb87070b3e9
#
_cell.length_a   1.000
_cell.length_b   1.000
_cell.length_c   1.000
_cell.angle_alpha   90.00
_cell.angle_beta   90.00
_cell.angle_gamma   90.00
#
_symmetry.space_group_name_H-M   'P 1'
#
loop_
_entity.id
_entity.type
_entity.pdbx_description
1 polymer ?
#
loop_
_entity_poly.entity_id
_entity_poly.type
_entity_poly.pdbx_seq_one_letter_code
_entity_poly.pdbx_strand_id
1 'polypeptide(L)'
;LLSMWALCRQYLASNEPGAAYLASEFAIPETSAIRYVGRAFGSTWSKAGWYPSEDGSLSTTVDAGVVREETGDVVLVVMTNKGSDFSVIDSIALELLELHECMVS
;
A
#
# COMPACT_ATOMS: atom_id res chain seq x y z
N LEU A 1 -8.99 -7.55 3.51
CA LEU A 1 -7.74 -6.77 3.61
C LEU A 1 -7.98 -5.27 3.41
N LEU A 2 -8.81 -4.90 2.44
CA LEU A 2 -9.15 -3.49 2.22
C LEU A 2 -9.83 -2.87 3.42
N SER A 3 -10.82 -3.57 4.00
CA SER A 3 -11.51 -3.11 5.21
C SER A 3 -10.57 -3.00 6.40
N MET A 4 -9.64 -3.93 6.53
CA MET A 4 -8.62 -3.89 7.58
C MET A 4 -7.75 -2.64 7.45
N TRP A 5 -7.29 -2.32 6.26
CA TRP A 5 -6.46 -1.13 6.04
C TRP A 5 -7.25 0.16 6.22
N ALA A 6 -8.54 0.17 5.91
CA ALA A 6 -9.39 1.31 6.20
C ALA A 6 -9.47 1.59 7.71
N LEU A 7 -9.58 0.53 8.53
CA LEU A 7 -9.54 0.64 9.99
C LEU A 7 -8.15 1.02 10.49
N CYS A 8 -7.10 0.45 9.91
CA CYS A 8 -5.73 0.82 10.24
C CYS A 8 -5.48 2.30 9.97
N ARG A 9 -5.97 2.82 8.87
CA ARG A 9 -5.83 4.24 8.55
C ARG A 9 -6.43 5.11 9.64
N GLN A 10 -7.61 4.77 10.13
CA GLN A 10 -8.25 5.53 11.21
C GLN A 10 -7.38 5.52 12.47
N TYR A 11 -6.83 4.35 12.84
CA TYR A 11 -5.96 4.23 14.00
C TYR A 11 -4.67 5.02 13.82
N LEU A 12 -4.00 4.89 12.67
CA LEU A 12 -2.71 5.54 12.41
C LEU A 12 -2.83 7.07 12.38
N ALA A 13 -3.99 7.59 11.99
CA ALA A 13 -4.26 9.03 11.98
C ALA A 13 -4.78 9.55 13.32
N SER A 14 -5.02 8.68 14.30
CA SER A 14 -5.59 9.03 15.60
C SER A 14 -4.51 9.48 16.60
N ASN A 15 -4.97 9.92 17.77
CA ASN A 15 -4.10 10.22 18.91
C ASN A 15 -4.04 9.04 19.91
N GLU A 16 -4.51 7.86 19.51
CA GLU A 16 -4.49 6.68 20.38
C GLU A 16 -3.06 6.26 20.71
N PRO A 17 -2.85 5.62 21.90
CA PRO A 17 -1.52 5.16 22.27
C PRO A 17 -0.93 4.22 21.21
N GLY A 18 0.32 4.47 20.85
CA GLY A 18 1.04 3.66 19.86
C GLY A 18 0.79 4.03 18.41
N ALA A 19 -0.22 4.86 18.09
CA ALA A 19 -0.55 5.20 16.71
C ALA A 19 0.60 5.91 16.00
N ALA A 20 1.21 6.91 16.64
CA ALA A 20 2.32 7.65 16.04
C ALA A 20 3.53 6.75 15.79
N TYR A 21 3.80 5.81 16.69
CA TYR A 21 4.90 4.85 16.53
C TYR A 21 4.65 3.93 15.34
N LEU A 22 3.46 3.33 15.26
CA LEU A 22 3.11 2.45 14.14
C LEU A 22 3.08 3.20 12.82
N ALA A 23 2.58 4.43 12.80
CA ALA A 23 2.59 5.26 11.59
C ALA A 23 4.02 5.47 11.09
N SER A 24 4.98 5.73 11.99
CA SER A 24 6.37 5.90 11.60
C SER A 24 6.96 4.61 11.00
N GLU A 25 6.59 3.46 11.53
CA GLU A 25 7.05 2.17 11.00
C GLU A 25 6.47 1.86 9.64
N PHE A 26 5.18 2.12 9.43
CA PHE A 26 4.55 1.89 8.13
C PHE A 26 4.91 2.93 7.08
N ALA A 27 5.52 4.05 7.47
CA ALA A 27 5.96 5.09 6.54
C ALA A 27 7.27 4.73 5.82
N ILE A 28 8.05 3.79 6.35
CA ILE A 28 9.40 3.49 5.86
C ILE A 28 9.69 2.02 5.55
N PRO A 29 8.71 1.21 5.05
CA PRO A 29 9.04 -0.17 4.68
C PRO A 29 10.05 -0.18 3.52
N GLU A 30 11.05 -1.02 3.61
CA GLU A 30 12.08 -1.13 2.56
C GLU A 30 11.52 -1.69 1.26
N THR A 31 10.55 -2.61 1.39
CA THR A 31 9.95 -3.28 0.24
C THR A 31 8.47 -3.00 0.19
N SER A 32 8.07 -2.06 -0.62
CA SER A 32 6.66 -1.74 -0.86
C SER A 32 6.54 -0.93 -2.15
N ALA A 33 5.79 -1.48 -3.10
CA ALA A 33 5.48 -0.80 -4.34
C ALA A 33 4.61 0.44 -4.09
N ILE A 34 3.66 0.34 -3.15
CA ILE A 34 2.78 1.45 -2.80
C ILE A 34 3.58 2.63 -2.26
N ARG A 35 4.57 2.38 -1.41
CA ARG A 35 5.46 3.44 -0.94
C ARG A 35 6.22 4.08 -2.10
N TYR A 36 6.76 3.24 -2.97
CA TYR A 36 7.61 3.69 -4.07
C TYR A 36 6.85 4.55 -5.07
N VAL A 37 5.69 4.06 -5.50
CA VAL A 37 4.84 4.74 -6.47
C VAL A 37 4.06 5.89 -5.81
N GLY A 38 3.53 5.62 -4.61
CA GLY A 38 2.65 6.56 -3.90
C GLY A 38 3.34 7.84 -3.46
N ARG A 39 4.65 7.82 -3.26
CA ARG A 39 5.40 9.01 -2.83
C ARG A 39 5.32 10.17 -3.82
N ALA A 40 5.01 9.90 -5.08
CA ALA A 40 4.78 10.93 -6.08
C ALA A 40 3.44 11.65 -5.88
N PHE A 41 2.52 11.07 -5.12
CA PHE A 41 1.18 11.58 -4.87
C PHE A 41 1.02 12.14 -3.45
N GLY A 42 1.76 11.60 -2.48
CA GLY A 42 1.67 12.03 -1.09
C GLY A 42 2.52 11.16 -0.19
N SER A 43 2.32 11.26 1.12
CA SER A 43 2.97 10.38 2.08
C SER A 43 2.25 9.03 2.11
N THR A 44 2.96 7.98 2.51
CA THR A 44 2.42 6.62 2.46
C THR A 44 2.60 5.88 3.77
N TRP A 45 1.63 5.02 4.09
CA TRP A 45 1.73 3.99 5.11
C TRP A 45 1.45 2.67 4.41
N SER A 46 2.39 1.73 4.40
CA SER A 46 2.20 0.51 3.62
C SER A 46 2.96 -0.68 4.18
N LYS A 47 2.52 -1.87 3.78
CA LYS A 47 3.19 -3.12 4.11
C LYS A 47 3.01 -4.11 2.97
N ALA A 48 4.11 -4.60 2.46
CA ALA A 48 4.13 -5.65 1.44
C ALA A 48 4.25 -7.03 2.08
N GLY A 49 3.80 -8.02 1.34
CA GLY A 49 3.99 -9.42 1.69
C GLY A 49 4.16 -10.24 0.42
N TRP A 50 4.99 -11.27 0.48
CA TRP A 50 5.20 -12.15 -0.66
C TRP A 50 5.49 -13.56 -0.19
N TYR A 51 5.14 -14.51 -1.03
CA TYR A 51 5.43 -15.92 -0.81
C TYR A 51 5.92 -16.53 -2.11
N PRO A 52 7.24 -16.69 -2.27
CA PRO A 52 7.77 -17.40 -3.43
C PRO A 52 7.65 -18.90 -3.17
N SER A 53 7.06 -19.62 -4.12
CA SER A 53 6.98 -21.06 -4.05
C SER A 53 8.08 -21.68 -4.90
N GLU A 54 8.83 -22.62 -4.33
CA GLU A 54 9.92 -23.29 -5.04
C GLU A 54 9.41 -24.12 -6.23
N ASP A 55 8.21 -24.68 -6.10
CA ASP A 55 7.58 -25.47 -7.16
C ASP A 55 6.58 -24.68 -8.01
N GLY A 56 6.38 -23.39 -7.71
CA GLY A 56 5.45 -22.55 -8.42
C GLY A 56 3.98 -22.78 -8.09
N SER A 57 3.67 -23.69 -7.16
CA SER A 57 2.28 -24.05 -6.85
C SER A 57 1.58 -23.00 -5.99
N LEU A 58 2.32 -22.29 -5.14
CA LEU A 58 1.80 -21.22 -4.28
C LEU A 58 2.73 -20.02 -4.38
N SER A 59 2.35 -19.05 -5.18
CA SER A 59 3.16 -17.88 -5.43
C SER A 59 2.26 -16.65 -5.37
N THR A 60 2.61 -15.69 -4.52
CA THR A 60 1.81 -14.49 -4.35
C THR A 60 2.67 -13.31 -3.98
N THR A 61 2.26 -12.13 -4.42
CA THR A 61 2.81 -10.85 -3.96
C THR A 61 1.64 -9.93 -3.67
N VAL A 62 1.64 -9.34 -2.50
CA VAL A 62 0.59 -8.44 -2.03
C VAL A 62 1.24 -7.16 -1.52
N ASP A 63 0.65 -6.03 -1.81
CA ASP A 63 1.02 -4.77 -1.19
C ASP A 63 -0.25 -4.03 -0.83
N ALA A 64 -0.26 -3.42 0.35
CA ALA A 64 -1.43 -2.73 0.85
C ALA A 64 -1.00 -1.52 1.66
N GLY A 65 -1.84 -0.49 1.66
CA GLY A 65 -1.54 0.69 2.43
C GLY A 65 -2.44 1.86 2.14
N VAL A 66 -1.97 3.01 2.57
CA VAL A 66 -2.67 4.29 2.46
C VAL A 66 -1.73 5.27 1.75
N VAL A 67 -2.24 5.96 0.75
CA VAL A 67 -1.56 7.13 0.15
C VAL A 67 -2.31 8.37 0.63
N ARG A 68 -1.61 9.25 1.30
CA ARG A 68 -2.19 10.46 1.90
C ARG A 68 -2.00 11.64 0.96
N GLU A 69 -3.01 11.88 0.12
CA GLU A 69 -3.01 12.96 -0.86
C GLU A 69 -3.69 14.21 -0.29
N GLU A 70 -3.48 15.36 -0.92
CA GLU A 70 -4.15 16.60 -0.52
C GLU A 70 -5.68 16.50 -0.62
N THR A 71 -6.17 15.77 -1.62
CA THR A 71 -7.60 15.59 -1.88
C THR A 71 -8.25 14.57 -0.95
N GLY A 72 -7.46 13.88 -0.14
CA GLY A 72 -7.95 12.85 0.76
C GLY A 72 -7.06 11.61 0.73
N ASP A 73 -7.27 10.72 1.68
CA ASP A 73 -6.50 9.49 1.78
C ASP A 73 -7.10 8.40 0.88
N VAL A 74 -6.22 7.68 0.19
CA VAL A 74 -6.59 6.54 -0.65
C VAL A 74 -6.10 5.27 0.01
N VAL A 75 -7.00 4.31 0.24
CA VAL A 75 -6.63 2.98 0.70
C VAL A 75 -6.48 2.08 -0.51
N LEU A 76 -5.33 1.46 -0.64
CA LEU A 76 -4.95 0.70 -1.82
C LEU A 76 -4.50 -0.69 -1.44
N VAL A 77 -5.04 -1.70 -2.11
CA VAL A 77 -4.62 -3.10 -1.95
C VAL A 77 -4.42 -3.70 -3.34
N VAL A 78 -3.26 -4.28 -3.56
CA VAL A 78 -2.96 -4.99 -4.81
C VAL A 78 -2.49 -6.39 -4.44
N MET A 79 -3.14 -7.40 -4.99
CA MET A 79 -2.84 -8.81 -4.76
C MET A 79 -2.60 -9.49 -6.10
N THR A 80 -1.49 -10.20 -6.23
CA THR A 80 -1.17 -10.94 -7.45
C THR A 80 -0.78 -12.37 -7.14
N ASN A 81 -0.86 -13.23 -8.14
CA ASN A 81 -0.36 -14.60 -8.08
C ASN A 81 1.06 -14.73 -8.65
N LYS A 82 1.76 -13.61 -8.81
CA LYS A 82 3.16 -13.58 -9.26
C LYS A 82 4.06 -13.46 -8.04
N GLY A 83 4.81 -14.49 -7.73
CA GLY A 83 5.67 -14.50 -6.55
C GLY A 83 6.82 -13.53 -6.67
N SER A 84 6.96 -12.69 -5.67
CA SER A 84 8.06 -11.72 -5.55
C SER A 84 8.21 -10.78 -6.74
N ASP A 85 7.14 -10.55 -7.50
CA ASP A 85 7.16 -9.66 -8.66
C ASP A 85 6.47 -8.34 -8.31
N PHE A 86 7.26 -7.40 -7.84
CA PHE A 86 6.77 -6.06 -7.47
C PHE A 86 6.59 -5.14 -8.68
N SER A 87 7.14 -5.49 -9.85
CA SER A 87 6.97 -4.67 -11.05
C SER A 87 5.52 -4.62 -11.52
N VAL A 88 4.81 -5.74 -11.38
CA VAL A 88 3.37 -5.80 -11.69
C VAL A 88 2.59 -4.92 -10.73
N ILE A 89 2.91 -4.97 -9.43
CA ILE A 89 2.26 -4.16 -8.42
C ILE A 89 2.54 -2.67 -8.65
N ASP A 90 3.78 -2.30 -8.99
CA ASP A 90 4.15 -0.93 -9.33
C ASP A 90 3.24 -0.38 -10.44
N SER A 91 3.09 -1.13 -11.52
CA SER A 91 2.29 -0.71 -12.67
C SER A 91 0.81 -0.55 -12.31
N ILE A 92 0.25 -1.51 -11.59
CA ILE A 92 -1.16 -1.47 -11.18
C ILE A 92 -1.40 -0.33 -10.19
N ALA A 93 -0.53 -0.16 -9.20
CA ALA A 93 -0.67 0.89 -8.20
C ALA A 93 -0.59 2.27 -8.85
N LEU A 94 0.35 2.48 -9.77
CA LEU A 94 0.48 3.74 -10.48
C LEU A 94 -0.80 4.06 -11.28
N GLU A 95 -1.30 3.09 -12.04
CA GLU A 95 -2.52 3.30 -12.82
C GLU A 95 -3.73 3.61 -11.93
N LEU A 96 -3.86 2.92 -10.80
CA LEU A 96 -4.95 3.17 -9.86
C LEU A 96 -4.86 4.58 -9.26
N LEU A 97 -3.67 5.03 -8.91
CA LEU A 97 -3.49 6.37 -8.34
C LEU A 97 -3.73 7.45 -9.39
N GLU A 98 -3.28 7.25 -10.61
CA GLU A 98 -3.54 8.18 -11.71
C GLU A 98 -5.03 8.26 -12.03
N LEU A 99 -5.72 7.12 -12.03
CA LEU A 99 -7.17 7.09 -12.23
C LEU A 99 -7.90 7.84 -11.12
N HIS A 100 -7.49 7.64 -9.88
CA HIS A 100 -8.05 8.35 -8.73
C HIS A 100 -7.87 9.86 -8.87
N GLU A 101 -6.70 10.33 -9.29
CA GLU A 101 -6.46 11.75 -9.55
C GLU A 101 -7.44 12.31 -10.58
N CYS A 102 -7.72 11.56 -11.64
CA CYS A 102 -8.71 11.97 -12.65
C CYS A 102 -10.12 12.07 -12.09
N MET A 103 -10.47 11.20 -11.13
CA MET A 103 -11.81 11.15 -10.54
C MET A 103 -12.07 12.28 -9.54
N VAL A 104 -11.03 12.79 -8.89
CA VAL A 104 -11.16 13.82 -7.84
C VAL A 104 -10.75 15.22 -8.28
N SER A 105 -10.21 15.35 -9.47
CA SER A 105 -9.79 16.65 -10.01
C SER A 105 -10.90 17.46 -10.69
#